data_0d1be138ef697d0acb19d56905484cdb
#
_entry.id   0d1be138ef697d0acb19d56905484cdb
#
_cell.length_a   1.000
_cell.length_b   1.000
_cell.length_c   1.000
_cell.angle_alpha   90.00
_cell.angle_beta   90.00
_cell.angle_gamma   90.00
#
_symmetry.space_group_name_H-M   'P 1'
#
loop_
_entity.id
_entity.type
_entity.pdbx_description
1 polymer ?
#
loop_
_entity_poly.entity_id
_entity_poly.type
_entity_poly.pdbx_seq_one_letter_code
_entity_poly.pdbx_strand_id
1 'polypeptide(L)'
;MTQSRTHTCGELRLANAGETVTLVGWMENIREVGNNFAFLVLRDFYGTTQVVIENEEMMNIVKPLNKESTISVTGIVRERTSKNLKLPTGDIEIAPTEITVLGRCRYNELPFEINHSREADESQRLKYRYLDLRNPEVKANIILRCNVVSALRTAMTEHGFLEITTPILTASSPEGARDYLVPARKHPGKFYALPQAPQQFKQLLMTAGFDRYFQIAPCFRDEDARGDRSPGEFYQMDMEMAFASQEDVFAVIEDVLPPIFAKYGTYNIASSAPFARIPYRQAMEEFGSDKPDLRIDLRVKDVTDILQNCGFGPFENNIVKAVPVSNCKLARKAVDKLCADVEVQAGQKPYWFKVDESGTIAGGIAKFINADEKTVEAVKSALSLEPNTLVFLSAGKREEAQKTAGVMRRMLGAACEGHMDKERYEFCWIVDFPMYEIGEESGELEFCHNPFSMPSGGMETLLKAERGEIDPLDILADQYDLVCNGVELSSGAVRNHDPEIMVKAFEMVRLGEDDVKAKFPAMYNAFCYGAPPHAGIAPGVDRMVMLLSGEESIREVIAFPMNKSAQDVMMDAPSKVTEAQLKELHIAVTEEE
;
A
#
# COMPACT_ATOMS: atom_id res chain seq x y z
N MET A 1 25.51 -24.21 -8.50
CA MET A 1 25.53 -23.68 -9.86
C MET A 1 24.91 -24.69 -10.82
N THR A 2 24.34 -24.27 -11.92
CA THR A 2 23.81 -25.18 -12.95
C THR A 2 24.97 -25.69 -13.80
N GLN A 3 24.78 -26.85 -14.47
CA GLN A 3 25.84 -27.41 -15.36
C GLN A 3 26.17 -26.51 -16.56
N SER A 4 25.32 -25.52 -16.88
CA SER A 4 25.46 -24.63 -18.04
C SER A 4 26.41 -23.44 -17.83
N ARG A 5 26.86 -23.19 -16.61
CA ARG A 5 27.77 -22.08 -16.26
C ARG A 5 28.63 -22.42 -15.07
N THR A 6 29.90 -21.95 -15.08
CA THR A 6 30.81 -22.08 -13.95
C THR A 6 30.65 -20.94 -12.94
N HIS A 7 30.38 -19.72 -13.42
CA HIS A 7 30.25 -18.50 -12.63
C HIS A 7 29.05 -17.67 -13.09
N THR A 8 28.63 -16.73 -12.27
CA THR A 8 27.66 -15.70 -12.62
C THR A 8 28.35 -14.45 -13.18
N CYS A 9 27.59 -13.60 -13.90
CA CYS A 9 28.16 -12.36 -14.47
C CYS A 9 28.49 -11.30 -13.40
N GLY A 10 28.13 -11.49 -12.14
CA GLY A 10 28.38 -10.55 -11.06
C GLY A 10 29.49 -10.94 -10.08
N GLU A 11 29.95 -12.19 -10.09
CA GLU A 11 30.82 -12.71 -9.00
C GLU A 11 32.31 -12.65 -9.29
N LEU A 12 32.75 -12.56 -10.56
CA LEU A 12 34.16 -12.58 -10.92
C LEU A 12 34.90 -11.32 -10.41
N ARG A 13 36.11 -11.55 -9.95
CA ARG A 13 37.05 -10.52 -9.44
C ARG A 13 38.45 -10.74 -10.00
N LEU A 14 39.36 -9.81 -9.73
CA LEU A 14 40.76 -9.91 -10.18
C LEU A 14 41.45 -11.20 -9.69
N ALA A 15 41.03 -11.76 -8.56
CA ALA A 15 41.55 -13.04 -8.07
C ALA A 15 41.27 -14.22 -9.01
N ASN A 16 40.27 -14.11 -9.88
CA ASN A 16 39.95 -15.15 -10.88
C ASN A 16 40.76 -15.00 -12.18
N ALA A 17 41.65 -14.02 -12.28
CA ALA A 17 42.46 -13.81 -13.49
C ALA A 17 43.29 -15.07 -13.84
N GLY A 18 43.20 -15.51 -15.10
CA GLY A 18 43.83 -16.75 -15.62
C GLY A 18 42.90 -17.97 -15.57
N GLU A 19 41.76 -17.92 -14.88
CA GLU A 19 40.80 -19.01 -14.87
C GLU A 19 40.00 -19.07 -16.18
N THR A 20 39.67 -20.28 -16.63
CA THR A 20 38.73 -20.52 -17.71
C THR A 20 37.32 -20.63 -17.12
N VAL A 21 36.44 -19.77 -17.54
CA VAL A 21 35.06 -19.70 -17.03
C VAL A 21 34.02 -19.77 -18.16
N THR A 22 32.83 -20.27 -17.84
CA THR A 22 31.66 -20.21 -18.73
C THR A 22 30.62 -19.34 -18.07
N LEU A 23 30.22 -18.23 -18.73
CA LEU A 23 29.16 -17.33 -18.35
C LEU A 23 27.99 -17.47 -19.32
N VAL A 24 26.78 -17.29 -18.81
CA VAL A 24 25.52 -17.35 -19.59
C VAL A 24 24.67 -16.14 -19.26
N GLY A 25 24.17 -15.45 -20.27
CA GLY A 25 23.37 -14.26 -20.04
C GLY A 25 22.81 -13.64 -21.31
N TRP A 26 22.26 -12.45 -21.14
CA TRP A 26 21.78 -11.59 -22.23
C TRP A 26 22.89 -10.66 -22.71
N MET A 27 23.00 -10.51 -24.01
CA MET A 27 23.84 -9.50 -24.62
C MET A 27 23.17 -8.12 -24.47
N GLU A 28 23.53 -7.39 -23.41
CA GLU A 28 22.95 -6.09 -23.09
C GLU A 28 23.36 -5.03 -24.09
N ASN A 29 24.64 -4.99 -24.43
CA ASN A 29 25.19 -4.03 -25.37
C ASN A 29 26.42 -4.59 -26.06
N ILE A 30 26.66 -4.14 -27.29
CA ILE A 30 27.91 -4.37 -28.03
C ILE A 30 28.40 -3.04 -28.61
N ARG A 31 29.66 -2.73 -28.41
CA ARG A 31 30.33 -1.57 -28.95
C ARG A 31 31.46 -2.00 -29.86
N GLU A 32 31.26 -1.92 -31.18
CA GLU A 32 32.28 -2.16 -32.16
C GLU A 32 33.29 -1.01 -32.15
N VAL A 33 34.58 -1.32 -32.16
CA VAL A 33 35.70 -0.36 -32.19
C VAL A 33 36.51 -0.52 -33.46
N GLY A 34 36.40 -1.66 -34.12
CA GLY A 34 37.08 -2.01 -35.35
C GLY A 34 36.43 -3.22 -36.00
N ASN A 35 36.94 -3.61 -37.19
CA ASN A 35 36.32 -4.69 -37.98
C ASN A 35 36.21 -6.02 -37.20
N ASN A 36 37.23 -6.34 -36.38
CA ASN A 36 37.27 -7.58 -35.60
C ASN A 36 37.49 -7.34 -34.09
N PHE A 37 37.13 -6.13 -33.62
CA PHE A 37 37.30 -5.76 -32.22
C PHE A 37 36.04 -5.08 -31.68
N ALA A 38 35.46 -5.65 -30.60
CA ALA A 38 34.31 -5.13 -29.92
C ALA A 38 34.32 -5.42 -28.41
N PHE A 39 33.63 -4.56 -27.67
CA PHE A 39 33.29 -4.79 -26.26
C PHE A 39 31.81 -5.17 -26.16
N LEU A 40 31.55 -6.34 -25.59
CA LEU A 40 30.21 -6.86 -25.34
C LEU A 40 29.97 -6.85 -23.84
N VAL A 41 28.81 -6.39 -23.40
CA VAL A 41 28.36 -6.51 -22.01
C VAL A 41 27.38 -7.68 -21.91
N LEU A 42 27.77 -8.70 -21.15
CA LEU A 42 26.95 -9.85 -20.82
C LEU A 42 26.29 -9.63 -19.46
N ARG A 43 24.98 -9.78 -19.39
CA ARG A 43 24.19 -9.58 -18.17
C ARG A 43 23.44 -10.86 -17.78
N ASP A 44 23.45 -11.20 -16.51
CA ASP A 44 22.55 -12.19 -15.92
C ASP A 44 21.75 -11.60 -14.74
N PHE A 45 21.16 -12.44 -13.91
CA PHE A 45 20.44 -12.01 -12.71
C PHE A 45 21.37 -11.32 -11.70
N TYR A 46 22.63 -11.72 -11.62
CA TYR A 46 23.58 -11.34 -10.57
C TYR A 46 24.42 -10.11 -10.93
N GLY A 47 24.47 -9.74 -12.18
CA GLY A 47 25.26 -8.58 -12.62
C GLY A 47 25.67 -8.62 -14.08
N THR A 48 26.74 -7.88 -14.39
CA THR A 48 27.27 -7.72 -15.73
C THR A 48 28.76 -8.02 -15.78
N THR A 49 29.25 -8.57 -16.89
CA THR A 49 30.68 -8.78 -17.15
C THR A 49 31.01 -8.34 -18.59
N GLN A 50 32.14 -7.68 -18.77
CA GLN A 50 32.63 -7.33 -20.09
C GLN A 50 33.27 -8.55 -20.75
N VAL A 51 32.89 -8.78 -22.00
CA VAL A 51 33.56 -9.76 -22.90
C VAL A 51 34.24 -8.98 -24.02
N VAL A 52 35.48 -9.32 -24.34
CA VAL A 52 36.24 -8.60 -25.38
C VAL A 52 36.40 -9.49 -26.58
N ILE A 53 35.81 -9.11 -27.68
CA ILE A 53 35.87 -9.76 -28.98
C ILE A 53 37.11 -9.24 -29.70
N GLU A 54 38.07 -10.13 -30.06
CA GLU A 54 39.37 -9.76 -30.63
C GLU A 54 39.68 -10.49 -31.95
N ASN A 55 38.73 -11.28 -32.47
CA ASN A 55 38.95 -12.02 -33.72
C ASN A 55 37.68 -12.06 -34.58
N GLU A 56 37.88 -12.38 -35.84
CA GLU A 56 36.83 -12.41 -36.86
C GLU A 56 35.81 -13.51 -36.60
N GLU A 57 36.21 -14.67 -36.14
CA GLU A 57 35.31 -15.80 -35.86
C GLU A 57 34.25 -15.42 -34.82
N MET A 58 34.68 -14.89 -33.68
CA MET A 58 33.76 -14.46 -32.61
C MET A 58 32.92 -13.25 -33.05
N MET A 59 33.52 -12.33 -33.82
CA MET A 59 32.79 -11.18 -34.35
C MET A 59 31.62 -11.62 -35.28
N ASN A 60 31.88 -12.60 -36.16
CA ASN A 60 30.86 -13.14 -37.07
C ASN A 60 29.71 -13.83 -36.32
N ILE A 61 29.94 -14.31 -35.11
CA ILE A 61 28.86 -14.86 -34.27
C ILE A 61 28.00 -13.74 -33.63
N VAL A 62 28.64 -12.70 -33.06
CA VAL A 62 27.93 -11.69 -32.26
C VAL A 62 27.35 -10.53 -33.07
N LYS A 63 28.01 -10.15 -34.19
CA LYS A 63 27.59 -9.02 -35.02
C LYS A 63 26.17 -9.11 -35.60
N PRO A 64 25.67 -10.29 -36.05
CA PRO A 64 24.31 -10.44 -36.52
C PRO A 64 23.26 -10.59 -35.43
N LEU A 65 23.64 -10.47 -34.16
CA LEU A 65 22.72 -10.58 -33.03
C LEU A 65 22.16 -9.21 -32.62
N ASN A 66 20.89 -9.18 -32.35
CA ASN A 66 20.26 -8.01 -31.71
C ASN A 66 20.53 -8.00 -30.20
N LYS A 67 20.50 -6.81 -29.60
CA LYS A 67 20.49 -6.66 -28.14
C LYS A 67 19.47 -7.62 -27.52
N GLU A 68 19.74 -8.05 -26.30
CA GLU A 68 18.91 -9.00 -25.54
C GLU A 68 18.86 -10.43 -26.12
N SER A 69 19.72 -10.77 -27.09
CA SER A 69 19.99 -12.18 -27.41
C SER A 69 20.69 -12.87 -26.25
N THR A 70 20.37 -14.14 -25.98
CA THR A 70 21.05 -14.93 -24.94
C THR A 70 22.18 -15.73 -25.54
N ILE A 71 23.34 -15.67 -24.88
CA ILE A 71 24.55 -16.37 -25.30
C ILE A 71 25.23 -17.05 -24.13
N SER A 72 26.01 -18.09 -24.45
CA SER A 72 27.00 -18.69 -23.55
C SER A 72 28.39 -18.28 -24.03
N VAL A 73 29.23 -17.84 -23.12
CA VAL A 73 30.60 -17.41 -23.39
C VAL A 73 31.54 -18.21 -22.51
N THR A 74 32.39 -19.03 -23.13
CA THR A 74 33.52 -19.68 -22.44
C THR A 74 34.79 -18.91 -22.79
N GLY A 75 35.61 -18.57 -21.79
CA GLY A 75 36.82 -17.78 -22.02
C GLY A 75 37.68 -17.63 -20.77
N ILE A 76 38.78 -16.94 -20.95
CA ILE A 76 39.79 -16.71 -19.89
C ILE A 76 39.48 -15.35 -19.24
N VAL A 77 39.41 -15.34 -17.92
CA VAL A 77 39.32 -14.10 -17.12
C VAL A 77 40.68 -13.39 -17.19
N ARG A 78 40.66 -12.12 -17.57
CA ARG A 78 41.87 -11.28 -17.58
C ARG A 78 41.61 -9.91 -16.93
N GLU A 79 42.65 -9.27 -16.45
CA GLU A 79 42.59 -7.90 -15.94
C GLU A 79 42.29 -6.91 -17.06
N ARG A 80 41.39 -5.97 -16.82
CA ARG A 80 41.06 -4.90 -17.77
C ARG A 80 42.17 -3.87 -17.83
N THR A 81 42.52 -3.46 -19.03
CA THR A 81 43.45 -2.34 -19.24
C THR A 81 42.83 -1.01 -18.74
N SER A 82 41.54 -0.82 -18.96
CA SER A 82 40.78 0.36 -18.46
C SER A 82 39.72 -0.10 -17.46
N LYS A 83 40.03 0.07 -16.18
CA LYS A 83 39.14 -0.34 -15.08
C LYS A 83 37.88 0.53 -14.97
N ASN A 84 36.76 -0.08 -14.62
CA ASN A 84 35.52 0.60 -14.31
C ASN A 84 35.14 0.42 -12.84
N LEU A 85 35.50 1.40 -12.01
CA LEU A 85 35.27 1.37 -10.56
C LEU A 85 33.78 1.42 -10.15
N LYS A 86 32.88 1.66 -11.10
CA LYS A 86 31.43 1.67 -10.83
C LYS A 86 30.81 0.27 -10.84
N LEU A 87 31.52 -0.73 -11.34
CA LEU A 87 31.01 -2.10 -11.44
C LEU A 87 31.83 -3.05 -10.54
N PRO A 88 31.19 -3.98 -9.84
CA PRO A 88 31.90 -4.99 -9.04
C PRO A 88 32.89 -5.84 -9.85
N THR A 89 32.60 -6.09 -11.13
CA THR A 89 33.43 -6.83 -12.10
C THR A 89 34.27 -5.91 -12.97
N GLY A 90 34.37 -4.63 -12.63
CA GLY A 90 35.02 -3.62 -13.46
C GLY A 90 36.54 -3.72 -13.59
N ASP A 91 37.19 -4.56 -12.80
CA ASP A 91 38.61 -4.83 -12.89
C ASP A 91 38.98 -5.95 -13.87
N ILE A 92 37.96 -6.73 -14.31
CA ILE A 92 38.18 -7.91 -15.16
C ILE A 92 37.36 -7.86 -16.44
N GLU A 93 37.77 -8.64 -17.41
CA GLU A 93 37.05 -8.91 -18.63
C GLU A 93 37.27 -10.36 -19.07
N ILE A 94 36.43 -10.88 -19.94
CA ILE A 94 36.57 -12.23 -20.50
C ILE A 94 37.13 -12.13 -21.90
N ALA A 95 38.21 -12.86 -22.15
CA ALA A 95 38.72 -13.17 -23.48
C ALA A 95 38.07 -14.48 -23.96
N PRO A 96 37.06 -14.44 -24.84
CA PRO A 96 36.30 -15.62 -25.21
C PRO A 96 37.10 -16.57 -26.06
N THR A 97 37.01 -17.87 -25.77
CA THR A 97 37.48 -18.97 -26.58
C THR A 97 36.38 -19.65 -27.37
N GLU A 98 35.13 -19.52 -26.86
CA GLU A 98 33.93 -20.07 -27.49
C GLU A 98 32.71 -19.18 -27.16
N ILE A 99 31.87 -18.93 -28.17
CA ILE A 99 30.56 -18.27 -28.00
C ILE A 99 29.50 -19.13 -28.67
N THR A 100 28.48 -19.51 -27.89
CA THR A 100 27.32 -20.25 -28.37
C THR A 100 26.04 -19.38 -28.23
N VAL A 101 25.27 -19.24 -29.29
CA VAL A 101 23.99 -18.54 -29.28
C VAL A 101 22.92 -19.47 -28.73
N LEU A 102 22.30 -19.09 -27.60
CA LEU A 102 21.24 -19.86 -26.94
C LEU A 102 19.84 -19.44 -27.40
N GLY A 103 19.63 -18.14 -27.62
CA GLY A 103 18.36 -17.60 -28.07
C GLY A 103 18.54 -16.25 -28.75
N ARG A 104 18.08 -16.14 -29.99
CA ARG A 104 18.18 -14.90 -30.76
C ARG A 104 17.03 -13.97 -30.44
N CYS A 105 17.31 -12.73 -30.10
CA CYS A 105 16.32 -11.66 -30.18
C CYS A 105 16.00 -11.37 -31.66
N ARG A 106 14.71 -11.51 -32.02
CA ARG A 106 14.28 -11.35 -33.42
C ARG A 106 13.94 -9.90 -33.77
N TYR A 107 13.88 -9.02 -32.79
CA TYR A 107 13.50 -7.62 -32.95
C TYR A 107 14.75 -6.75 -32.97
N ASN A 108 14.84 -5.85 -33.97
CA ASN A 108 15.97 -4.93 -34.09
C ASN A 108 15.85 -3.77 -33.07
N GLU A 109 14.63 -3.45 -32.65
CA GLU A 109 14.33 -2.39 -31.70
C GLU A 109 13.57 -2.97 -30.51
N LEU A 110 13.94 -2.52 -29.31
CA LEU A 110 13.21 -2.83 -28.10
C LEU A 110 12.08 -1.81 -27.89
N PRO A 111 10.98 -2.18 -27.20
CA PRO A 111 9.90 -1.23 -26.90
C PRO A 111 10.38 -0.07 -26.00
N PHE A 112 11.45 -0.26 -25.24
CA PHE A 112 12.17 0.72 -24.44
C PHE A 112 13.59 0.19 -24.13
N GLU A 113 14.52 1.10 -23.83
CA GLU A 113 15.83 0.70 -23.32
C GLU A 113 15.69 0.12 -21.90
N ILE A 114 16.23 -1.07 -21.65
CA ILE A 114 16.02 -1.84 -20.40
C ILE A 114 16.37 -1.00 -19.17
N ASN A 115 17.54 -0.35 -19.16
CA ASN A 115 18.01 0.41 -18.00
C ASN A 115 17.27 1.76 -17.80
N HIS A 116 16.43 2.15 -18.75
CA HIS A 116 15.59 3.35 -18.73
C HIS A 116 14.09 3.01 -18.82
N SER A 117 13.70 1.76 -18.57
CA SER A 117 12.31 1.32 -18.72
C SER A 117 11.35 2.12 -17.85
N ARG A 118 11.80 2.64 -16.71
CA ARG A 118 10.98 3.48 -15.81
C ARG A 118 10.57 4.83 -16.40
N GLU A 119 11.25 5.28 -17.47
CA GLU A 119 10.92 6.51 -18.21
C GLU A 119 9.84 6.26 -19.27
N ALA A 120 9.54 5.00 -19.59
CA ALA A 120 8.51 4.62 -20.55
C ALA A 120 7.10 4.65 -19.95
N ASP A 121 6.09 4.79 -20.81
CA ASP A 121 4.69 4.75 -20.40
C ASP A 121 4.33 3.45 -19.67
N GLU A 122 3.53 3.56 -18.59
CA GLU A 122 3.09 2.41 -17.80
C GLU A 122 2.46 1.30 -18.66
N SER A 123 1.66 1.67 -19.65
CA SER A 123 1.02 0.72 -20.58
C SER A 123 2.02 -0.12 -21.37
N GLN A 124 3.14 0.47 -21.80
CA GLN A 124 4.21 -0.25 -22.49
C GLN A 124 4.99 -1.13 -21.51
N ARG A 125 5.32 -0.61 -20.33
CA ARG A 125 6.01 -1.37 -19.28
C ARG A 125 5.22 -2.61 -18.88
N LEU A 126 3.91 -2.49 -18.68
CA LEU A 126 3.03 -3.62 -18.33
C LEU A 126 2.89 -4.62 -19.48
N LYS A 127 2.76 -4.16 -20.73
CA LYS A 127 2.69 -5.05 -21.89
C LYS A 127 3.96 -5.88 -22.09
N TYR A 128 5.12 -5.30 -21.81
CA TYR A 128 6.42 -5.95 -21.93
C TYR A 128 7.08 -6.14 -20.57
N ARG A 129 6.27 -6.48 -19.53
CA ARG A 129 6.72 -6.54 -18.15
C ARG A 129 7.93 -7.47 -17.94
N TYR A 130 8.05 -8.54 -18.70
CA TYR A 130 9.21 -9.44 -18.67
C TYR A 130 10.51 -8.76 -19.16
N LEU A 131 10.44 -7.68 -19.92
CA LEU A 131 11.60 -6.83 -20.26
C LEU A 131 11.84 -5.78 -19.18
N ASP A 132 10.79 -5.13 -18.69
CA ASP A 132 10.84 -4.15 -17.60
C ASP A 132 11.47 -4.75 -16.33
N LEU A 133 11.15 -6.00 -16.00
CA LEU A 133 11.75 -6.75 -14.90
C LEU A 133 13.25 -7.05 -15.07
N ARG A 134 13.85 -6.80 -16.24
CA ARG A 134 15.31 -6.86 -16.44
C ARG A 134 16.00 -5.59 -15.94
N ASN A 135 15.29 -4.47 -15.81
CA ASN A 135 15.81 -3.25 -15.22
C ASN A 135 16.24 -3.52 -13.77
N PRO A 136 17.47 -3.16 -13.37
CA PRO A 136 17.98 -3.44 -12.03
C PRO A 136 17.13 -2.85 -10.90
N GLU A 137 16.60 -1.64 -11.07
CA GLU A 137 15.77 -0.96 -10.07
C GLU A 137 14.41 -1.67 -9.90
N VAL A 138 13.73 -1.99 -11.02
CA VAL A 138 12.46 -2.72 -10.99
C VAL A 138 12.65 -4.11 -10.38
N LYS A 139 13.73 -4.79 -10.77
CA LYS A 139 14.11 -6.10 -10.21
C LYS A 139 14.36 -6.03 -8.71
N ALA A 140 15.04 -4.98 -8.23
CA ALA A 140 15.36 -4.80 -6.82
C ALA A 140 14.10 -4.76 -5.95
N ASN A 141 13.02 -4.13 -6.41
CA ASN A 141 11.74 -4.09 -5.70
C ASN A 141 11.13 -5.50 -5.52
N ILE A 142 11.23 -6.34 -6.55
CA ILE A 142 10.72 -7.72 -6.47
C ILE A 142 11.59 -8.58 -5.54
N ILE A 143 12.91 -8.41 -5.58
CA ILE A 143 13.82 -9.08 -4.66
C ILE A 143 13.55 -8.62 -3.21
N LEU A 144 13.36 -7.33 -3.00
CA LEU A 144 12.97 -6.78 -1.69
C LEU A 144 11.69 -7.44 -1.18
N ARG A 145 10.65 -7.53 -2.02
CA ARG A 145 9.40 -8.23 -1.69
C ARG A 145 9.65 -9.68 -1.23
N CYS A 146 10.44 -10.43 -1.99
CA CYS A 146 10.77 -11.82 -1.64
C CYS A 146 11.46 -11.91 -0.26
N ASN A 147 12.40 -11.01 0.00
CA ASN A 147 13.14 -10.96 1.26
C ASN A 147 12.24 -10.57 2.44
N VAL A 148 11.35 -9.58 2.25
CA VAL A 148 10.38 -9.15 3.27
C VAL A 148 9.42 -10.28 3.62
N VAL A 149 8.85 -10.96 2.61
CA VAL A 149 7.95 -12.11 2.84
C VAL A 149 8.66 -13.25 3.59
N SER A 150 9.91 -13.55 3.22
CA SER A 150 10.71 -14.56 3.91
C SER A 150 10.97 -14.17 5.38
N ALA A 151 11.28 -12.89 5.63
CA ALA A 151 11.51 -12.39 6.99
C ALA A 151 10.24 -12.42 7.84
N LEU A 152 9.08 -12.04 7.27
CA LEU A 152 7.78 -12.13 7.94
C LEU A 152 7.48 -13.58 8.35
N ARG A 153 7.65 -14.56 7.44
CA ARG A 153 7.45 -15.98 7.78
C ARG A 153 8.35 -16.45 8.92
N THR A 154 9.62 -16.07 8.88
CA THR A 154 10.57 -16.42 9.94
C THR A 154 10.15 -15.84 11.28
N ALA A 155 9.88 -14.54 11.33
CA ALA A 155 9.48 -13.85 12.55
C ALA A 155 8.16 -14.41 13.13
N MET A 156 7.15 -14.65 12.30
CA MET A 156 5.88 -15.21 12.77
C MET A 156 6.04 -16.63 13.32
N THR A 157 6.85 -17.46 12.67
CA THR A 157 7.15 -18.81 13.15
C THR A 157 7.89 -18.79 14.48
N GLU A 158 8.86 -17.88 14.66
CA GLU A 158 9.59 -17.69 15.91
C GLU A 158 8.68 -17.21 17.05
N HIS A 159 7.59 -16.49 16.73
CA HIS A 159 6.54 -16.12 17.69
C HIS A 159 5.49 -17.22 17.94
N GLY A 160 5.72 -18.42 17.43
CA GLY A 160 4.87 -19.60 17.66
C GLY A 160 3.60 -19.66 16.79
N PHE A 161 3.53 -18.87 15.72
CA PHE A 161 2.43 -18.95 14.77
C PHE A 161 2.63 -20.10 13.77
N LEU A 162 1.51 -20.74 13.40
CA LEU A 162 1.46 -21.76 12.37
C LEU A 162 0.96 -21.15 11.05
N GLU A 163 1.69 -21.35 9.97
CA GLU A 163 1.22 -20.94 8.62
C GLU A 163 0.21 -21.95 8.11
N ILE A 164 -1.06 -21.55 8.03
CA ILE A 164 -2.16 -22.42 7.60
C ILE A 164 -2.84 -21.77 6.39
N THR A 165 -2.87 -22.48 5.28
CA THR A 165 -3.56 -22.03 4.06
C THR A 165 -5.06 -22.25 4.13
N THR A 166 -5.83 -21.32 3.60
CA THR A 166 -7.29 -21.32 3.56
C THR A 166 -7.79 -21.42 2.13
N PRO A 167 -9.03 -21.88 1.89
CA PRO A 167 -9.59 -22.00 0.55
C PRO A 167 -9.66 -20.67 -0.21
N ILE A 168 -9.30 -20.71 -1.50
CA ILE A 168 -9.49 -19.58 -2.43
C ILE A 168 -10.88 -19.63 -3.08
N LEU A 169 -11.40 -20.83 -3.42
CA LEU A 169 -12.77 -20.98 -3.87
C LEU A 169 -13.68 -21.14 -2.64
N THR A 170 -14.43 -20.09 -2.31
CA THR A 170 -15.27 -20.05 -1.12
C THR A 170 -16.66 -19.46 -1.42
N ALA A 171 -17.44 -19.18 -0.39
CA ALA A 171 -18.69 -18.45 -0.52
C ALA A 171 -18.44 -16.94 -0.47
N SER A 172 -19.36 -16.16 -1.05
CA SER A 172 -19.40 -14.70 -0.90
C SER A 172 -19.42 -14.31 0.58
N SER A 173 -18.63 -13.29 0.92
CA SER A 173 -18.57 -12.73 2.26
C SER A 173 -18.82 -11.22 2.20
N PRO A 174 -19.80 -10.69 2.95
CA PRO A 174 -20.16 -9.28 2.92
C PRO A 174 -19.15 -8.43 3.75
N GLU A 175 -17.90 -8.36 3.31
CA GLU A 175 -16.83 -7.62 3.98
C GLU A 175 -16.65 -6.19 3.41
N GLY A 176 -17.62 -5.70 2.63
CA GLY A 176 -17.68 -4.31 2.15
C GLY A 176 -17.18 -4.07 0.73
N ALA A 177 -16.31 -4.93 0.16
CA ALA A 177 -15.90 -4.85 -1.23
C ALA A 177 -16.79 -5.70 -2.13
N ARG A 178 -16.70 -5.50 -3.47
CA ARG A 178 -17.34 -6.40 -4.43
C ARG A 178 -16.51 -7.66 -4.61
N ASP A 179 -17.20 -8.81 -4.70
CA ASP A 179 -16.59 -10.11 -4.90
C ASP A 179 -16.27 -10.38 -6.37
N TYR A 180 -15.15 -11.04 -6.62
CA TYR A 180 -14.94 -11.76 -7.88
C TYR A 180 -15.67 -13.11 -7.83
N LEU A 181 -16.60 -13.34 -8.75
CA LEU A 181 -17.44 -14.55 -8.80
C LEU A 181 -16.94 -15.54 -9.84
N VAL A 182 -16.87 -16.82 -9.46
CA VAL A 182 -16.46 -17.94 -10.33
C VAL A 182 -17.64 -18.90 -10.49
N PRO A 183 -18.20 -19.10 -11.70
CA PRO A 183 -19.35 -19.97 -11.90
C PRO A 183 -19.01 -21.43 -11.63
N ALA A 184 -19.92 -22.14 -10.95
CA ALA A 184 -19.74 -23.54 -10.56
C ALA A 184 -20.33 -24.49 -11.59
N ARG A 185 -19.51 -25.10 -12.45
CA ARG A 185 -19.95 -26.05 -13.50
C ARG A 185 -20.83 -27.19 -12.98
N LYS A 186 -20.50 -27.75 -11.80
CA LYS A 186 -21.26 -28.88 -11.19
C LYS A 186 -22.54 -28.44 -10.49
N HIS A 187 -22.77 -27.19 -10.32
CA HIS A 187 -23.92 -26.62 -9.61
C HIS A 187 -24.49 -25.43 -10.42
N PRO A 188 -25.29 -25.68 -11.45
CA PRO A 188 -25.85 -24.64 -12.30
C PRO A 188 -26.54 -23.54 -11.51
N GLY A 189 -26.28 -22.27 -11.87
CA GLY A 189 -26.82 -21.09 -11.19
C GLY A 189 -26.15 -20.77 -9.84
N LYS A 190 -25.09 -21.50 -9.44
CA LYS A 190 -24.31 -21.21 -8.25
C LYS A 190 -22.89 -20.75 -8.60
N PHE A 191 -22.33 -19.91 -7.75
CA PHE A 191 -21.00 -19.34 -7.92
C PHE A 191 -20.16 -19.57 -6.67
N TYR A 192 -18.87 -19.78 -6.86
CA TYR A 192 -17.88 -19.50 -5.83
C TYR A 192 -17.52 -18.03 -5.86
N ALA A 193 -17.07 -17.48 -4.73
CA ALA A 193 -16.41 -16.18 -4.65
C ALA A 193 -14.92 -16.37 -4.37
N LEU A 194 -14.08 -15.47 -4.88
CA LEU A 194 -12.70 -15.35 -4.40
C LEU A 194 -12.69 -14.60 -3.07
N PRO A 195 -11.85 -14.97 -2.08
CA PRO A 195 -11.92 -14.40 -0.74
C PRO A 195 -11.42 -12.94 -0.73
N GLN A 196 -12.18 -12.05 -0.14
CA GLN A 196 -11.74 -10.67 0.12
C GLN A 196 -10.63 -10.63 1.19
N ALA A 197 -10.71 -11.53 2.15
CA ALA A 197 -9.74 -11.91 3.16
C ALA A 197 -10.15 -13.26 3.75
N PRO A 198 -9.27 -14.03 4.42
CA PRO A 198 -9.63 -15.29 5.07
C PRO A 198 -10.35 -15.10 6.41
N GLN A 199 -11.15 -14.03 6.58
CA GLN A 199 -11.72 -13.60 7.86
C GLN A 199 -12.51 -14.68 8.58
N GLN A 200 -13.44 -15.35 7.90
CA GLN A 200 -14.23 -16.40 8.53
C GLN A 200 -13.38 -17.62 8.87
N PHE A 201 -12.46 -18.02 7.99
CA PHE A 201 -11.63 -19.20 8.20
C PHE A 201 -10.67 -19.04 9.38
N LYS A 202 -10.05 -17.87 9.56
CA LYS A 202 -9.15 -17.65 10.70
C LYS A 202 -9.89 -17.69 12.03
N GLN A 203 -11.11 -17.16 12.11
CA GLN A 203 -11.95 -17.25 13.31
C GLN A 203 -12.43 -18.68 13.57
N LEU A 204 -12.74 -19.45 12.52
CA LEU A 204 -13.04 -20.88 12.64
C LEU A 204 -11.84 -21.70 13.11
N LEU A 205 -10.60 -21.33 12.73
CA LEU A 205 -9.39 -21.96 13.24
C LEU A 205 -9.22 -21.73 14.76
N MET A 206 -9.56 -20.54 15.26
CA MET A 206 -9.55 -20.27 16.70
C MET A 206 -10.57 -21.16 17.43
N THR A 207 -11.78 -21.28 16.88
CA THR A 207 -12.83 -22.19 17.40
C THR A 207 -12.41 -23.65 17.28
N ALA A 208 -11.62 -24.02 16.29
CA ALA A 208 -11.08 -25.38 16.11
C ALA A 208 -9.93 -25.72 17.08
N GLY A 209 -9.52 -24.77 17.94
CA GLY A 209 -8.50 -24.98 18.97
C GLY A 209 -7.07 -24.68 18.54
N PHE A 210 -6.87 -23.97 17.41
CA PHE A 210 -5.56 -23.43 17.07
C PHE A 210 -5.32 -22.15 17.90
N ASP A 211 -4.12 -22.01 18.45
CA ASP A 211 -3.76 -20.91 19.34
C ASP A 211 -3.28 -19.67 18.57
N ARG A 212 -2.42 -19.86 17.56
CA ARG A 212 -1.81 -18.81 16.75
C ARG A 212 -1.75 -19.22 15.28
N TYR A 213 -2.41 -18.47 14.46
CA TYR A 213 -2.46 -18.66 13.02
C TYR A 213 -1.86 -17.47 12.29
N PHE A 214 -1.16 -17.72 11.19
CA PHE A 214 -0.89 -16.73 10.17
C PHE A 214 -0.91 -17.34 8.77
N GLN A 215 -0.99 -16.48 7.76
CA GLN A 215 -0.87 -16.84 6.36
C GLN A 215 -0.39 -15.63 5.56
N ILE A 216 0.47 -15.81 4.58
CA ILE A 216 0.66 -14.82 3.52
C ILE A 216 -0.51 -15.02 2.54
N ALA A 217 -1.61 -14.39 2.85
CA ALA A 217 -2.91 -14.64 2.24
C ALA A 217 -3.12 -13.87 0.95
N PRO A 218 -3.47 -14.52 -0.18
CA PRO A 218 -4.00 -13.82 -1.34
C PRO A 218 -5.43 -13.34 -1.04
N CYS A 219 -5.68 -12.06 -1.30
CA CYS A 219 -6.97 -11.40 -1.13
C CYS A 219 -7.40 -10.81 -2.46
N PHE A 220 -8.72 -10.83 -2.73
CA PHE A 220 -9.29 -10.41 -4.00
C PHE A 220 -10.42 -9.41 -3.75
N ARG A 221 -10.31 -8.21 -4.33
CA ARG A 221 -11.35 -7.18 -4.22
C ARG A 221 -11.55 -6.50 -5.56
N ASP A 222 -12.78 -6.43 -6.02
CA ASP A 222 -13.16 -5.68 -7.21
C ASP A 222 -13.38 -4.21 -6.84
N GLU A 223 -12.29 -3.47 -6.76
CA GLU A 223 -12.23 -2.07 -6.33
C GLU A 223 -11.37 -1.24 -7.27
N ASP A 224 -11.61 0.08 -7.27
CA ASP A 224 -10.83 1.02 -8.08
C ASP A 224 -9.36 1.11 -7.64
N ALA A 225 -8.48 1.25 -8.61
CA ALA A 225 -7.05 1.40 -8.38
C ALA A 225 -6.71 2.75 -7.72
N ARG A 226 -5.78 2.71 -6.76
CA ARG A 226 -5.13 3.88 -6.15
C ARG A 226 -3.61 3.66 -6.10
N GLY A 227 -2.85 4.63 -5.62
CA GLY A 227 -1.41 4.46 -5.42
C GLY A 227 -1.09 3.30 -4.47
N ASP A 228 -1.82 3.21 -3.37
CA ASP A 228 -1.69 2.20 -2.31
C ASP A 228 -2.64 1.00 -2.46
N ARG A 229 -3.35 0.89 -3.61
CA ARG A 229 -4.31 -0.17 -3.89
C ARG A 229 -4.25 -0.58 -5.36
N SER A 230 -4.07 -1.88 -5.62
CA SER A 230 -4.21 -2.49 -6.95
C SER A 230 -5.59 -3.13 -7.08
N PRO A 231 -6.24 -3.02 -8.24
CA PRO A 231 -7.43 -3.83 -8.50
C PRO A 231 -7.04 -5.31 -8.57
N GLY A 232 -7.99 -6.17 -8.24
CA GLY A 232 -7.80 -7.62 -8.29
C GLY A 232 -7.15 -8.18 -7.04
N GLU A 233 -5.99 -8.82 -7.17
CA GLU A 233 -5.32 -9.50 -6.07
C GLU A 233 -4.29 -8.64 -5.35
N PHE A 234 -4.17 -8.84 -4.05
CA PHE A 234 -3.13 -8.31 -3.18
C PHE A 234 -2.83 -9.31 -2.06
N TYR A 235 -1.76 -9.08 -1.31
CA TYR A 235 -1.32 -10.04 -0.29
C TYR A 235 -1.26 -9.40 1.09
N GLN A 236 -1.74 -10.13 2.09
CA GLN A 236 -1.66 -9.76 3.50
C GLN A 236 -0.88 -10.82 4.30
N MET A 237 -0.12 -10.38 5.30
CA MET A 237 0.28 -11.25 6.40
C MET A 237 -0.90 -11.31 7.37
N ASP A 238 -1.85 -12.18 7.09
CA ASP A 238 -3.05 -12.34 7.92
C ASP A 238 -2.74 -13.17 9.16
N MET A 239 -3.12 -12.70 10.35
CA MET A 239 -2.90 -13.41 11.61
C MET A 239 -4.10 -13.33 12.54
N GLU A 240 -4.26 -14.36 13.39
CA GLU A 240 -5.27 -14.44 14.44
C GLU A 240 -4.71 -15.22 15.65
N MET A 241 -5.09 -14.81 16.86
CA MET A 241 -4.66 -15.39 18.13
C MET A 241 -5.87 -15.71 19.01
N ALA A 242 -5.95 -16.92 19.52
CA ALA A 242 -6.94 -17.32 20.52
C ALA A 242 -6.54 -16.82 21.93
N PHE A 243 -7.54 -16.57 22.77
CA PHE A 243 -7.39 -16.08 24.15
C PHE A 243 -6.58 -14.78 24.22
N ALA A 244 -6.69 -13.93 23.20
CA ALA A 244 -5.91 -12.73 23.03
C ALA A 244 -6.76 -11.46 23.12
N SER A 245 -6.14 -10.43 23.67
CA SER A 245 -6.62 -9.06 23.71
C SER A 245 -5.98 -8.22 22.60
N GLN A 246 -6.42 -6.98 22.47
CA GLN A 246 -5.79 -5.97 21.63
C GLN A 246 -4.29 -5.80 21.95
N GLU A 247 -3.93 -5.80 23.24
CA GLU A 247 -2.55 -5.62 23.68
C GLU A 247 -1.63 -6.77 23.24
N ASP A 248 -2.14 -7.99 23.21
CA ASP A 248 -1.37 -9.14 22.73
C ASP A 248 -1.05 -9.03 21.25
N VAL A 249 -2.00 -8.55 20.43
CA VAL A 249 -1.78 -8.28 19.00
C VAL A 249 -0.76 -7.16 18.81
N PHE A 250 -0.87 -6.07 19.58
CA PHE A 250 0.07 -4.95 19.50
C PHE A 250 1.48 -5.40 19.84
N ALA A 251 1.66 -6.17 20.90
CA ALA A 251 2.97 -6.68 21.30
C ALA A 251 3.64 -7.51 20.20
N VAL A 252 2.89 -8.38 19.53
CA VAL A 252 3.43 -9.18 18.40
C VAL A 252 3.83 -8.30 17.24
N ILE A 253 3.00 -7.37 16.82
CA ILE A 253 3.27 -6.50 15.67
C ILE A 253 4.43 -5.54 15.95
N GLU A 254 4.51 -4.98 17.15
CA GLU A 254 5.57 -4.08 17.59
C GLU A 254 6.93 -4.79 17.74
N ASP A 255 6.93 -6.12 17.90
CA ASP A 255 8.15 -6.93 17.90
C ASP A 255 8.54 -7.45 16.50
N VAL A 256 7.57 -7.73 15.64
CA VAL A 256 7.80 -8.30 14.29
C VAL A 256 8.17 -7.25 13.25
N LEU A 257 7.43 -6.13 13.15
CA LEU A 257 7.61 -5.22 12.01
C LEU A 257 8.84 -4.31 12.11
N PRO A 258 9.19 -3.68 13.25
CA PRO A 258 10.33 -2.78 13.32
C PRO A 258 11.67 -3.40 12.88
N PRO A 259 12.04 -4.63 13.27
CA PRO A 259 13.27 -5.24 12.79
C PRO A 259 13.31 -5.44 11.27
N ILE A 260 12.16 -5.72 10.65
CA ILE A 260 12.03 -5.87 9.19
C ILE A 260 12.22 -4.53 8.50
N PHE A 261 11.59 -3.46 9.03
CA PHE A 261 11.76 -2.10 8.52
C PHE A 261 13.19 -1.60 8.70
N ALA A 262 13.83 -1.88 9.84
CA ALA A 262 15.23 -1.53 10.09
C ALA A 262 16.19 -2.25 9.14
N LYS A 263 15.91 -3.50 8.80
CA LYS A 263 16.78 -4.31 7.94
C LYS A 263 16.65 -4.00 6.44
N TYR A 264 15.45 -3.71 6.00
CA TYR A 264 15.12 -3.62 4.57
C TYR A 264 14.72 -2.21 4.12
N GLY A 265 14.43 -1.31 5.04
CA GLY A 265 14.09 0.07 4.74
C GLY A 265 15.31 0.96 4.55
N THR A 266 15.08 2.12 3.95
CA THR A 266 16.09 3.15 3.71
C THR A 266 16.19 4.18 4.83
N TYR A 267 15.17 4.26 5.68
CA TYR A 267 15.06 5.26 6.75
C TYR A 267 15.16 4.66 8.14
N ASN A 268 15.45 5.48 9.12
CA ASN A 268 15.44 5.09 10.53
C ASN A 268 14.00 4.98 11.04
N ILE A 269 13.79 4.12 12.04
CA ILE A 269 12.51 4.03 12.74
C ILE A 269 12.53 5.04 13.89
N ALA A 270 11.58 5.98 13.89
CA ALA A 270 11.43 6.99 14.93
C ALA A 270 10.58 6.49 16.10
N SER A 271 9.62 5.60 15.84
CA SER A 271 8.73 5.04 16.87
C SER A 271 9.43 3.96 17.68
N SER A 272 9.26 3.98 18.98
CA SER A 272 9.64 2.90 19.88
C SER A 272 8.39 2.21 20.43
N ALA A 273 8.46 0.90 20.67
CA ALA A 273 7.39 0.19 21.35
C ALA A 273 7.27 0.63 22.83
N PRO A 274 6.06 0.81 23.36
CA PRO A 274 4.78 0.74 22.68
C PRO A 274 4.57 1.95 21.75
N PHE A 275 4.01 1.71 20.54
CA PHE A 275 3.69 2.80 19.62
C PHE A 275 2.61 3.73 20.16
N ALA A 276 2.60 4.97 19.69
CA ALA A 276 1.57 5.94 20.04
C ALA A 276 0.17 5.40 19.69
N ARG A 277 -0.77 5.53 20.61
CA ARG A 277 -2.18 5.14 20.45
C ARG A 277 -3.03 6.38 20.35
N ILE A 278 -3.69 6.55 19.24
CA ILE A 278 -4.49 7.74 18.93
C ILE A 278 -5.94 7.27 18.73
N PRO A 279 -6.89 7.68 19.59
CA PRO A 279 -8.29 7.40 19.37
C PRO A 279 -8.76 7.95 18.01
N TYR A 280 -9.63 7.22 17.31
CA TYR A 280 -10.14 7.61 15.99
C TYR A 280 -10.69 9.05 15.96
N ARG A 281 -11.51 9.41 16.94
CA ARG A 281 -12.06 10.77 17.04
C ARG A 281 -10.97 11.83 17.17
N GLN A 282 -9.91 11.56 17.95
CA GLN A 282 -8.77 12.45 18.08
C GLN A 282 -7.98 12.53 16.78
N ALA A 283 -7.78 11.42 16.08
CA ALA A 283 -7.12 11.40 14.78
C ALA A 283 -7.84 12.29 13.76
N MET A 284 -9.14 12.20 13.69
CA MET A 284 -9.96 13.03 12.81
C MET A 284 -9.94 14.53 13.21
N GLU A 285 -9.94 14.84 14.51
CA GLU A 285 -9.90 16.23 14.98
C GLU A 285 -8.52 16.89 14.80
N GLU A 286 -7.43 16.20 15.11
CA GLU A 286 -6.08 16.80 15.13
C GLU A 286 -5.34 16.65 13.80
N PHE A 287 -5.67 15.63 12.99
CA PHE A 287 -4.96 15.34 11.75
C PHE A 287 -5.86 15.38 10.52
N GLY A 288 -7.19 15.36 10.69
CA GLY A 288 -8.17 15.30 9.62
C GLY A 288 -8.13 13.99 8.85
N SER A 289 -7.65 12.91 9.47
CA SER A 289 -7.49 11.60 8.85
C SER A 289 -7.34 10.51 9.91
N ASP A 290 -7.93 9.35 9.66
CA ASP A 290 -7.70 8.09 10.36
C ASP A 290 -6.32 7.45 10.04
N LYS A 291 -5.57 8.05 9.12
CA LYS A 291 -4.23 7.62 8.68
C LYS A 291 -3.23 8.78 8.77
N PRO A 292 -2.95 9.28 9.98
CA PRO A 292 -2.09 10.45 10.14
C PRO A 292 -0.64 10.17 9.74
N ASP A 293 -0.05 11.04 8.95
CA ASP A 293 1.40 11.06 8.74
C ASP A 293 2.05 11.84 9.88
N LEU A 294 2.61 11.13 10.86
CA LEU A 294 3.22 11.74 12.04
C LEU A 294 4.59 12.38 11.76
N ARG A 295 5.14 12.20 10.56
CA ARG A 295 6.33 12.93 10.12
C ARG A 295 6.07 14.42 9.93
N ILE A 296 4.80 14.79 9.78
CA ILE A 296 4.34 16.18 9.63
C ILE A 296 3.97 16.72 11.01
N ASP A 297 4.60 17.81 11.43
CA ASP A 297 4.41 18.43 12.75
C ASP A 297 3.16 19.33 12.85
N LEU A 298 2.48 19.60 11.73
CA LEU A 298 1.27 20.42 11.68
C LEU A 298 0.09 19.73 12.37
N ARG A 299 -0.80 20.54 12.97
CA ARG A 299 -2.06 20.08 13.58
C ARG A 299 -3.23 20.87 13.03
N VAL A 300 -4.35 20.17 12.86
CA VAL A 300 -5.66 20.78 12.58
C VAL A 300 -6.20 21.41 13.87
N LYS A 301 -6.78 22.59 13.76
CA LYS A 301 -7.40 23.32 14.88
C LYS A 301 -8.85 23.66 14.53
N ASP A 302 -9.73 23.50 15.51
CA ASP A 302 -11.12 23.97 15.38
C ASP A 302 -11.17 25.48 15.68
N VAL A 303 -11.72 26.23 14.74
CA VAL A 303 -11.91 27.69 14.85
C VAL A 303 -13.36 28.09 14.56
N THR A 304 -14.27 27.11 14.64
CA THR A 304 -15.70 27.29 14.33
C THR A 304 -16.30 28.43 15.14
N ASP A 305 -16.18 28.40 16.45
CA ASP A 305 -16.79 29.39 17.34
C ASP A 305 -16.26 30.82 17.10
N ILE A 306 -15.04 30.93 16.55
CA ILE A 306 -14.39 32.21 16.27
C ILE A 306 -14.78 32.74 14.89
N LEU A 307 -14.85 31.89 13.87
CA LEU A 307 -14.95 32.30 12.48
C LEU A 307 -16.33 32.12 11.84
N GLN A 308 -17.23 31.29 12.39
CA GLN A 308 -18.56 31.06 11.80
C GLN A 308 -19.38 32.34 11.65
N ASN A 309 -19.15 33.38 12.47
CA ASN A 309 -19.87 34.65 12.47
C ASN A 309 -19.01 35.83 11.98
N CYS A 310 -17.91 35.61 11.29
CA CYS A 310 -17.01 36.67 10.81
C CYS A 310 -17.56 37.41 9.56
N GLY A 311 -18.76 37.07 9.10
CA GLY A 311 -19.38 37.67 7.91
C GLY A 311 -18.88 37.09 6.57
N PHE A 312 -18.15 35.95 6.61
CA PHE A 312 -17.75 35.22 5.42
C PHE A 312 -18.75 34.08 5.18
N GLY A 313 -19.65 34.24 4.20
CA GLY A 313 -20.77 33.32 3.94
C GLY A 313 -20.45 31.82 3.96
N PRO A 314 -19.34 31.35 3.37
CA PRO A 314 -18.98 29.92 3.43
C PRO A 314 -18.74 29.36 4.85
N PHE A 315 -18.54 30.22 5.86
CA PHE A 315 -18.33 29.77 7.25
C PHE A 315 -19.63 29.76 8.07
N GLU A 316 -20.67 30.44 7.60
CA GLU A 316 -21.95 30.54 8.30
C GLU A 316 -22.61 29.16 8.46
N ASN A 317 -22.92 28.78 9.70
CA ASN A 317 -23.50 27.48 10.07
C ASN A 317 -22.65 26.23 9.68
N ASN A 318 -21.38 26.41 9.42
CA ASN A 318 -20.45 25.34 9.08
C ASN A 318 -19.38 25.17 10.17
N ILE A 319 -18.83 23.96 10.28
CA ILE A 319 -17.61 23.68 11.03
C ILE A 319 -16.44 24.28 10.25
N VAL A 320 -15.56 25.00 10.94
CA VAL A 320 -14.37 25.63 10.35
C VAL A 320 -13.11 25.06 10.98
N LYS A 321 -12.28 24.40 10.16
CA LYS A 321 -10.99 23.85 10.58
C LYS A 321 -9.85 24.67 9.98
N ALA A 322 -8.77 24.83 10.74
CA ALA A 322 -7.60 25.58 10.35
C ALA A 322 -6.32 24.74 10.45
N VAL A 323 -5.41 24.95 9.51
CA VAL A 323 -4.05 24.38 9.53
C VAL A 323 -3.05 25.54 9.47
N PRO A 324 -2.49 25.98 10.61
CA PRO A 324 -1.45 26.99 10.65
C PRO A 324 -0.08 26.38 10.31
N VAL A 325 0.70 27.11 9.50
CA VAL A 325 2.06 26.73 9.09
C VAL A 325 2.99 27.89 9.38
N SER A 326 3.83 27.78 10.40
CA SER A 326 4.81 28.78 10.78
C SER A 326 5.97 28.84 9.77
N ASN A 327 6.68 29.98 9.74
CA ASN A 327 7.85 30.19 8.87
C ASN A 327 7.61 29.85 7.38
N CYS A 328 6.38 29.98 6.91
CA CYS A 328 6.02 29.65 5.53
C CYS A 328 6.39 30.78 4.57
N LYS A 329 7.35 30.51 3.68
CA LYS A 329 7.88 31.45 2.67
C LYS A 329 7.23 31.32 1.29
N LEU A 330 6.12 30.59 1.18
CA LEU A 330 5.45 30.38 -0.10
C LEU A 330 4.94 31.69 -0.71
N ALA A 331 5.31 31.90 -1.97
CA ALA A 331 4.78 33.02 -2.77
C ALA A 331 3.29 32.77 -3.10
N ARG A 332 2.52 33.87 -3.33
CA ARG A 332 1.08 33.79 -3.61
C ARG A 332 0.73 32.77 -4.70
N LYS A 333 1.48 32.73 -5.81
CA LYS A 333 1.24 31.78 -6.91
C LYS A 333 1.34 30.31 -6.45
N ALA A 334 2.24 29.99 -5.51
CA ALA A 334 2.36 28.66 -4.94
C ALA A 334 1.20 28.35 -4.00
N VAL A 335 0.73 29.33 -3.21
CA VAL A 335 -0.47 29.19 -2.36
C VAL A 335 -1.70 28.96 -3.21
N ASP A 336 -1.90 29.74 -4.29
CA ASP A 336 -3.05 29.59 -5.19
C ASP A 336 -3.04 28.21 -5.89
N LYS A 337 -1.84 27.70 -6.27
CA LYS A 337 -1.68 26.34 -6.79
C LYS A 337 -2.04 25.27 -5.76
N LEU A 338 -1.54 25.39 -4.52
CA LEU A 338 -1.88 24.44 -3.46
C LEU A 338 -3.38 24.42 -3.17
N CYS A 339 -4.05 25.59 -3.21
CA CYS A 339 -5.52 25.65 -3.07
C CYS A 339 -6.23 24.86 -4.18
N ALA A 340 -5.78 24.98 -5.42
CA ALA A 340 -6.33 24.22 -6.54
C ALA A 340 -6.07 22.71 -6.40
N ASP A 341 -4.85 22.34 -6.00
CA ASP A 341 -4.48 20.94 -5.79
C ASP A 341 -5.27 20.31 -4.62
N VAL A 342 -5.53 21.05 -3.53
CA VAL A 342 -6.41 20.61 -2.43
C VAL A 342 -7.83 20.43 -2.93
N GLU A 343 -8.37 21.37 -3.71
CA GLU A 343 -9.73 21.29 -4.27
C GLU A 343 -9.89 20.02 -5.13
N VAL A 344 -8.91 19.69 -5.95
CA VAL A 344 -8.90 18.47 -6.76
C VAL A 344 -8.91 17.20 -5.88
N GLN A 345 -8.12 17.17 -4.79
CA GLN A 345 -8.01 15.97 -3.95
C GLN A 345 -9.15 15.82 -2.93
N ALA A 346 -9.63 16.93 -2.37
CA ALA A 346 -10.65 16.92 -1.32
C ALA A 346 -12.08 17.12 -1.86
N GLY A 347 -12.24 17.51 -3.13
CA GLY A 347 -13.53 17.90 -3.70
C GLY A 347 -14.07 19.23 -3.15
N GLN A 348 -13.31 19.93 -2.32
CA GLN A 348 -13.73 21.14 -1.65
C GLN A 348 -12.63 22.21 -1.69
N LYS A 349 -13.00 23.45 -2.01
CA LYS A 349 -12.09 24.57 -2.09
C LYS A 349 -11.65 25.02 -0.70
N PRO A 350 -10.32 25.08 -0.42
CA PRO A 350 -9.81 25.65 0.82
C PRO A 350 -9.79 27.19 0.75
N TYR A 351 -9.80 27.80 1.92
CA TYR A 351 -9.59 29.23 2.11
C TYR A 351 -8.25 29.47 2.79
N TRP A 352 -7.73 30.71 2.76
CA TRP A 352 -6.46 30.99 3.39
C TRP A 352 -6.33 32.47 3.81
N PHE A 353 -5.45 32.71 4.73
CA PHE A 353 -4.85 34.01 5.04
C PHE A 353 -3.41 33.81 5.51
N LYS A 354 -2.66 34.89 5.63
CA LYS A 354 -1.31 34.85 6.20
C LYS A 354 -1.10 35.97 7.21
N VAL A 355 -0.18 35.74 8.13
CA VAL A 355 0.37 36.78 9.00
C VAL A 355 1.68 37.23 8.37
N ASP A 356 1.79 38.50 8.05
CA ASP A 356 3.01 39.06 7.46
C ASP A 356 4.12 39.28 8.51
N GLU A 357 5.25 39.82 8.07
CA GLU A 357 6.40 40.10 8.95
C GLU A 357 6.10 41.12 10.07
N SER A 358 5.10 41.98 9.86
CA SER A 358 4.65 42.97 10.87
C SER A 358 3.68 42.38 11.89
N GLY A 359 3.26 41.12 11.72
CA GLY A 359 2.24 40.49 12.53
C GLY A 359 0.79 40.81 12.11
N THR A 360 0.61 41.40 10.91
CA THR A 360 -0.70 41.79 10.38
C THR A 360 -1.30 40.65 9.57
N ILE A 361 -2.61 40.37 9.78
CA ILE A 361 -3.35 39.37 8.98
C ILE A 361 -3.66 39.97 7.60
N ALA A 362 -3.22 39.30 6.53
CA ALA A 362 -3.30 39.76 5.15
C ALA A 362 -3.62 38.63 4.15
N GLY A 363 -4.13 38.99 2.98
CA GLY A 363 -4.42 38.06 1.87
C GLY A 363 -5.69 37.24 2.07
N GLY A 364 -6.12 36.52 1.04
CA GLY A 364 -7.27 35.61 1.08
C GLY A 364 -8.53 36.22 1.72
N ILE A 365 -8.97 35.63 2.82
CA ILE A 365 -10.16 36.07 3.58
C ILE A 365 -9.85 37.10 4.68
N ALA A 366 -8.63 37.63 4.75
CA ALA A 366 -8.19 38.55 5.82
C ALA A 366 -9.15 39.73 6.06
N LYS A 367 -9.81 40.26 5.03
CA LYS A 367 -10.75 41.37 5.16
C LYS A 367 -11.92 41.09 6.09
N PHE A 368 -12.37 39.84 6.18
CA PHE A 368 -13.48 39.43 7.04
C PHE A 368 -13.00 39.25 8.49
N ILE A 369 -11.78 38.72 8.69
CA ILE A 369 -11.17 38.59 10.02
C ILE A 369 -10.85 39.96 10.61
N ASN A 370 -10.26 40.85 9.81
CA ASN A 370 -9.87 42.19 10.21
C ASN A 370 -11.06 43.17 10.40
N ALA A 371 -12.30 42.72 10.11
CA ALA A 371 -13.48 43.55 10.31
C ALA A 371 -13.81 43.80 11.80
N ASP A 372 -13.34 42.91 12.70
CA ASP A 372 -13.51 43.00 14.13
C ASP A 372 -12.21 42.68 14.88
N GLU A 373 -11.72 43.59 15.71
CA GLU A 373 -10.48 43.45 16.45
C GLU A 373 -10.51 42.26 17.42
N LYS A 374 -11.65 41.95 18.01
CA LYS A 374 -11.80 40.78 18.89
C LYS A 374 -11.62 39.47 18.13
N THR A 375 -12.13 39.39 16.90
CA THR A 375 -11.91 38.24 16.01
C THR A 375 -10.45 38.08 15.66
N VAL A 376 -9.73 39.16 15.37
CA VAL A 376 -8.27 39.12 15.12
C VAL A 376 -7.52 38.57 16.32
N GLU A 377 -7.79 39.08 17.53
CA GLU A 377 -7.15 38.62 18.77
C GLU A 377 -7.46 37.17 19.07
N ALA A 378 -8.73 36.75 18.92
CA ALA A 378 -9.18 35.39 19.15
C ALA A 378 -8.49 34.40 18.19
N VAL A 379 -8.43 34.72 16.89
CA VAL A 379 -7.76 33.88 15.88
C VAL A 379 -6.26 33.78 16.17
N LYS A 380 -5.59 34.90 16.47
CA LYS A 380 -4.15 34.90 16.81
C LYS A 380 -3.86 34.04 18.04
N SER A 381 -4.67 34.14 19.07
CA SER A 381 -4.52 33.37 20.30
C SER A 381 -4.79 31.87 20.06
N ALA A 382 -5.91 31.52 19.44
CA ALA A 382 -6.32 30.11 19.22
C ALA A 382 -5.33 29.35 18.33
N LEU A 383 -4.78 30.00 17.32
CA LEU A 383 -3.83 29.40 16.38
C LEU A 383 -2.35 29.67 16.75
N SER A 384 -2.07 30.40 17.85
CA SER A 384 -0.72 30.79 18.26
C SER A 384 0.08 31.42 17.11
N LEU A 385 -0.54 32.38 16.42
CA LEU A 385 0.00 32.93 15.17
C LEU A 385 1.21 33.81 15.43
N GLU A 386 2.30 33.48 14.76
CA GLU A 386 3.53 34.24 14.68
C GLU A 386 3.68 34.95 13.32
N PRO A 387 4.58 35.95 13.17
CA PRO A 387 4.92 36.48 11.86
C PRO A 387 5.34 35.40 10.86
N ASN A 388 5.01 35.58 9.58
CA ASN A 388 5.26 34.61 8.50
C ASN A 388 4.51 33.29 8.65
N THR A 389 3.36 33.27 9.32
CA THR A 389 2.47 32.10 9.37
C THR A 389 1.47 32.15 8.22
N LEU A 390 1.34 31.06 7.46
CA LEU A 390 0.28 30.81 6.51
C LEU A 390 -0.79 29.93 7.19
N VAL A 391 -2.07 30.28 7.03
CA VAL A 391 -3.17 29.48 7.56
C VAL A 391 -4.10 29.08 6.42
N PHE A 392 -4.30 27.77 6.26
CA PHE A 392 -5.35 27.23 5.40
C PHE A 392 -6.58 26.89 6.24
N LEU A 393 -7.76 27.03 5.63
CA LEU A 393 -9.06 26.83 6.28
C LEU A 393 -9.96 25.97 5.40
N SER A 394 -10.67 25.04 6.01
CA SER A 394 -11.77 24.31 5.40
C SER A 394 -13.07 24.64 6.12
N ALA A 395 -14.22 24.53 5.43
CA ALA A 395 -15.52 24.75 6.03
C ALA A 395 -16.57 23.84 5.39
N GLY A 396 -17.47 23.29 6.20
CA GLY A 396 -18.54 22.39 5.74
C GLY A 396 -19.14 21.59 6.89
N LYS A 397 -19.82 20.50 6.57
CA LYS A 397 -20.18 19.52 7.60
C LYS A 397 -18.92 19.00 8.28
N ARG A 398 -19.03 18.47 9.51
CA ARG A 398 -17.88 18.05 10.32
C ARG A 398 -16.90 17.16 9.54
N GLU A 399 -17.37 16.10 8.94
CA GLU A 399 -16.52 15.16 8.20
C GLU A 399 -15.87 15.78 6.97
N GLU A 400 -16.61 16.56 6.19
CA GLU A 400 -16.09 17.26 5.01
C GLU A 400 -14.97 18.24 5.38
N ALA A 401 -15.20 19.04 6.45
CA ALA A 401 -14.22 19.99 6.94
C ALA A 401 -12.97 19.29 7.47
N GLN A 402 -13.13 18.18 8.20
CA GLN A 402 -12.01 17.37 8.71
C GLN A 402 -11.21 16.73 7.57
N LYS A 403 -11.86 16.01 6.65
CA LYS A 403 -11.19 15.35 5.49
C LYS A 403 -10.43 16.38 4.64
N THR A 404 -11.03 17.54 4.38
CA THR A 404 -10.35 18.63 3.66
C THR A 404 -9.15 19.16 4.45
N ALA A 405 -9.28 19.34 5.76
CA ALA A 405 -8.18 19.76 6.63
C ALA A 405 -7.02 18.75 6.62
N GLY A 406 -7.32 17.46 6.57
CA GLY A 406 -6.32 16.40 6.44
C GLY A 406 -5.52 16.49 5.13
N VAL A 407 -6.21 16.73 4.01
CA VAL A 407 -5.54 16.97 2.72
C VAL A 407 -4.68 18.23 2.77
N MET A 408 -5.21 19.34 3.31
CA MET A 408 -4.44 20.59 3.50
C MET A 408 -3.18 20.35 4.35
N ARG A 409 -3.33 19.65 5.48
CA ARG A 409 -2.21 19.33 6.39
C ARG A 409 -1.10 18.59 5.68
N ARG A 410 -1.44 17.53 4.94
CA ARG A 410 -0.48 16.71 4.20
C ARG A 410 0.24 17.51 3.12
N MET A 411 -0.49 18.29 2.33
CA MET A 411 0.07 19.07 1.24
C MET A 411 0.94 20.23 1.73
N LEU A 412 0.52 20.91 2.78
CA LEU A 412 1.29 22.00 3.42
C LEU A 412 2.57 21.45 4.05
N GLY A 413 2.51 20.33 4.77
CA GLY A 413 3.67 19.68 5.36
C GLY A 413 4.71 19.29 4.31
N ALA A 414 4.26 18.79 3.15
CA ALA A 414 5.15 18.44 2.06
C ALA A 414 5.75 19.66 1.32
N ALA A 415 4.98 20.77 1.23
CA ALA A 415 5.37 21.96 0.47
C ALA A 415 6.18 22.98 1.28
N CYS A 416 6.02 23.02 2.61
CA CYS A 416 6.68 23.99 3.50
C CYS A 416 7.91 23.34 4.16
N GLU A 417 9.07 23.92 3.95
CA GLU A 417 10.33 23.43 4.50
C GLU A 417 10.30 23.39 6.03
N GLY A 418 10.83 22.32 6.62
CA GLY A 418 10.94 22.14 8.07
C GLY A 418 9.74 21.48 8.75
N HIS A 419 8.61 21.26 8.04
CA HIS A 419 7.39 20.72 8.62
C HIS A 419 7.18 19.23 8.36
N MET A 420 8.07 18.58 7.62
CA MET A 420 8.02 17.14 7.35
C MET A 420 9.43 16.54 7.38
N ASP A 421 9.65 15.58 8.25
CA ASP A 421 10.87 14.77 8.26
C ASP A 421 10.67 13.53 7.36
N LYS A 422 11.25 13.58 6.16
CA LYS A 422 11.06 12.55 5.12
C LYS A 422 11.89 11.29 5.35
N GLU A 423 12.92 11.34 6.21
CA GLU A 423 13.92 10.28 6.34
C GLU A 423 13.68 9.37 7.56
N ARG A 424 12.41 9.14 7.91
CA ARG A 424 12.05 8.25 9.02
C ARG A 424 10.78 7.45 8.75
N TYR A 425 10.66 6.29 9.40
CA TYR A 425 9.43 5.56 9.57
C TYR A 425 8.85 5.88 10.94
N GLU A 426 7.56 6.24 10.97
CA GLU A 426 6.87 6.57 12.21
C GLU A 426 5.54 5.83 12.27
N PHE A 427 5.43 4.90 13.20
CA PHE A 427 4.26 4.06 13.41
C PHE A 427 3.36 4.66 14.48
N CYS A 428 2.05 4.45 14.32
CA CYS A 428 1.07 4.66 15.37
C CYS A 428 -0.10 3.69 15.22
N TRP A 429 -0.80 3.48 16.31
CA TRP A 429 -2.09 2.81 16.34
C TRP A 429 -3.21 3.84 16.32
N ILE A 430 -4.20 3.62 15.47
CA ILE A 430 -5.50 4.27 15.58
C ILE A 430 -6.43 3.28 16.26
N VAL A 431 -7.07 3.69 17.33
CA VAL A 431 -7.88 2.84 18.20
C VAL A 431 -9.26 3.45 18.43
N ASP A 432 -10.15 2.73 19.10
CA ASP A 432 -11.47 3.23 19.48
C ASP A 432 -12.31 3.73 18.30
N PHE A 433 -12.41 2.91 17.26
CA PHE A 433 -13.23 3.22 16.10
C PHE A 433 -14.72 3.24 16.46
N PRO A 434 -15.56 4.09 15.82
CA PRO A 434 -17.00 3.98 15.95
C PRO A 434 -17.47 2.63 15.41
N MET A 435 -18.42 1.99 16.09
CA MET A 435 -18.98 0.72 15.62
C MET A 435 -20.01 0.94 14.52
N TYR A 436 -20.75 2.03 14.62
CA TYR A 436 -21.82 2.38 13.69
C TYR A 436 -21.65 3.79 13.11
N GLU A 437 -22.22 3.97 11.93
CA GLU A 437 -22.32 5.26 11.24
C GLU A 437 -23.69 5.38 10.55
N ILE A 438 -24.01 6.56 10.05
CA ILE A 438 -25.18 6.75 9.19
C ILE A 438 -24.71 6.59 7.75
N GLY A 439 -25.24 5.59 7.05
CA GLY A 439 -24.93 5.34 5.64
C GLY A 439 -25.26 6.57 4.77
N GLU A 440 -24.30 6.97 3.93
CA GLU A 440 -24.46 8.16 3.07
C GLU A 440 -25.65 8.03 2.08
N GLU A 441 -25.87 6.82 1.55
CA GLU A 441 -26.93 6.54 0.58
C GLU A 441 -28.23 6.12 1.26
N SER A 442 -28.16 5.28 2.29
CA SER A 442 -29.33 4.72 2.97
C SER A 442 -29.96 5.70 3.98
N GLY A 443 -29.16 6.58 4.58
CA GLY A 443 -29.57 7.41 5.72
C GLY A 443 -29.89 6.61 6.98
N GLU A 444 -29.55 5.32 7.02
CA GLU A 444 -29.83 4.38 8.08
C GLU A 444 -28.55 4.06 8.88
N LEU A 445 -28.73 3.50 10.07
CA LEU A 445 -27.60 3.02 10.88
C LEU A 445 -26.98 1.79 10.24
N GLU A 446 -25.66 1.85 9.98
CA GLU A 446 -24.87 0.79 9.38
C GLU A 446 -23.60 0.54 10.21
N PHE A 447 -22.94 -0.62 10.01
CA PHE A 447 -21.60 -0.84 10.57
C PHE A 447 -20.59 0.09 9.89
N CYS A 448 -19.78 0.80 10.70
CA CYS A 448 -18.79 1.74 10.17
C CYS A 448 -17.67 1.06 9.39
N HIS A 449 -17.16 -0.09 9.87
CA HIS A 449 -16.05 -0.83 9.26
C HIS A 449 -16.30 -2.34 9.29
N ASN A 450 -15.79 -3.04 10.32
CA ASN A 450 -15.86 -4.50 10.41
C ASN A 450 -16.99 -4.94 11.35
N PRO A 451 -18.05 -5.59 10.84
CA PRO A 451 -19.20 -6.03 11.66
C PRO A 451 -18.84 -7.13 12.69
N PHE A 452 -17.67 -7.77 12.53
CA PHE A 452 -17.20 -8.82 13.43
C PHE A 452 -16.34 -8.31 14.59
N SER A 453 -16.22 -7.00 14.76
CA SER A 453 -15.52 -6.40 15.88
C SER A 453 -16.38 -6.48 17.15
N MET A 454 -15.73 -6.68 18.31
CA MET A 454 -16.41 -6.63 19.60
C MET A 454 -16.82 -5.18 19.90
N PRO A 455 -18.11 -4.92 20.22
CA PRO A 455 -18.48 -3.61 20.77
C PRO A 455 -17.80 -3.40 22.12
N SER A 456 -17.17 -2.26 22.33
CA SER A 456 -16.53 -1.92 23.59
C SER A 456 -17.54 -1.90 24.73
N GLY A 457 -17.28 -2.68 25.78
CA GLY A 457 -18.23 -2.92 26.87
C GLY A 457 -19.29 -3.99 26.58
N GLY A 458 -19.23 -4.67 25.43
CA GLY A 458 -20.01 -5.85 25.10
C GLY A 458 -21.53 -5.63 25.10
N MET A 459 -22.29 -6.62 25.57
CA MET A 459 -23.75 -6.63 25.60
C MET A 459 -24.33 -5.41 26.36
N GLU A 460 -23.71 -5.02 27.48
CA GLU A 460 -24.21 -3.90 28.31
C GLU A 460 -24.31 -2.59 27.51
N THR A 461 -23.31 -2.29 26.68
CA THR A 461 -23.28 -1.08 25.86
C THR A 461 -24.40 -1.09 24.81
N LEU A 462 -24.62 -2.23 24.14
CA LEU A 462 -25.70 -2.39 23.17
C LEU A 462 -27.09 -2.21 23.82
N LEU A 463 -27.29 -2.79 25.01
CA LEU A 463 -28.54 -2.64 25.76
C LEU A 463 -28.77 -1.20 26.26
N LYS A 464 -27.72 -0.46 26.62
CA LYS A 464 -27.84 0.97 26.93
C LYS A 464 -28.32 1.77 25.73
N ALA A 465 -27.79 1.50 24.56
CA ALA A 465 -28.22 2.17 23.32
C ALA A 465 -29.68 1.82 22.98
N GLU A 466 -30.07 0.56 23.11
CA GLU A 466 -31.45 0.13 22.90
C GLU A 466 -32.45 0.84 23.84
N ARG A 467 -32.05 1.07 25.10
CA ARG A 467 -32.86 1.82 26.08
C ARG A 467 -32.83 3.35 25.88
N GLY A 468 -32.05 3.83 24.89
CA GLY A 468 -31.87 5.26 24.64
C GLY A 468 -31.01 5.98 25.69
N GLU A 469 -30.22 5.26 26.48
CA GLU A 469 -29.30 5.84 27.47
C GLU A 469 -28.04 6.42 26.84
N ILE A 470 -27.62 5.89 25.69
CA ILE A 470 -26.52 6.39 24.86
C ILE A 470 -26.95 6.40 23.38
N ASP A 471 -26.33 7.28 22.57
CA ASP A 471 -26.52 7.28 21.13
C ASP A 471 -25.81 6.05 20.51
N PRO A 472 -26.44 5.27 19.61
CA PRO A 472 -25.77 4.20 18.88
C PRO A 472 -24.47 4.64 18.18
N LEU A 473 -24.38 5.89 17.73
CA LEU A 473 -23.18 6.48 17.10
C LEU A 473 -22.02 6.71 18.11
N ASP A 474 -22.29 6.63 19.40
CA ASP A 474 -21.27 6.71 20.45
C ASP A 474 -20.70 5.35 20.86
N ILE A 475 -21.26 4.26 20.33
CA ILE A 475 -20.70 2.92 20.58
C ILE A 475 -19.39 2.77 19.82
N LEU A 476 -18.35 2.40 20.57
CA LEU A 476 -17.03 2.10 20.00
C LEU A 476 -16.90 0.61 19.72
N ALA A 477 -16.05 0.27 18.78
CA ALA A 477 -15.58 -1.10 18.52
C ALA A 477 -14.14 -1.26 19.01
N ASP A 478 -13.82 -2.45 19.52
CA ASP A 478 -12.45 -2.84 19.85
C ASP A 478 -11.66 -3.15 18.54
N GLN A 479 -11.62 -2.14 17.68
CA GLN A 479 -10.96 -2.14 16.38
C GLN A 479 -9.74 -1.23 16.42
N TYR A 480 -8.74 -1.59 15.63
CA TYR A 480 -7.48 -0.86 15.59
C TYR A 480 -6.84 -0.96 14.21
N ASP A 481 -6.19 0.14 13.78
CA ASP A 481 -5.40 0.19 12.56
C ASP A 481 -3.95 0.55 12.87
N LEU A 482 -3.01 -0.15 12.23
CA LEU A 482 -1.61 0.23 12.23
C LEU A 482 -1.33 1.18 11.07
N VAL A 483 -0.83 2.36 11.39
CA VAL A 483 -0.46 3.37 10.40
C VAL A 483 1.04 3.63 10.44
N CYS A 484 1.66 3.74 9.27
CA CYS A 484 3.03 4.20 9.11
C CYS A 484 3.10 5.26 8.01
N ASN A 485 3.64 6.42 8.34
CA ASN A 485 3.88 7.50 7.37
C ASN A 485 2.63 7.88 6.54
N GLY A 486 1.45 7.90 7.14
CA GLY A 486 0.20 8.23 6.46
C GLY A 486 -0.40 7.10 5.63
N VAL A 487 0.16 5.90 5.71
CA VAL A 487 -0.35 4.69 5.05
C VAL A 487 -0.90 3.74 6.11
N GLU A 488 -2.15 3.32 5.96
CA GLU A 488 -2.72 2.21 6.71
C GLU A 488 -2.04 0.92 6.28
N LEU A 489 -1.15 0.42 7.12
CA LEU A 489 -0.49 -0.86 6.87
C LEU A 489 -1.40 -2.04 7.15
N SER A 490 -2.29 -1.88 8.13
CA SER A 490 -3.10 -3.00 8.62
C SER A 490 -4.31 -2.52 9.36
N SER A 491 -5.39 -3.31 9.29
CA SER A 491 -6.58 -3.20 10.13
C SER A 491 -6.79 -4.51 10.90
N GLY A 492 -7.27 -4.39 12.13
CA GLY A 492 -7.52 -5.51 13.03
C GLY A 492 -8.62 -5.22 14.04
N ALA A 493 -9.02 -6.25 14.79
CA ALA A 493 -9.99 -6.11 15.89
C ALA A 493 -9.88 -7.25 16.90
N VAL A 494 -10.34 -7.00 18.10
CA VAL A 494 -10.85 -8.05 18.98
C VAL A 494 -12.18 -8.51 18.42
N ARG A 495 -12.36 -9.81 18.24
CA ARG A 495 -13.53 -10.35 17.51
C ARG A 495 -14.72 -10.54 18.44
N ASN A 496 -15.89 -10.26 17.88
CA ASN A 496 -17.14 -10.62 18.53
C ASN A 496 -17.35 -12.13 18.37
N HIS A 497 -17.01 -12.87 19.42
CA HIS A 497 -17.04 -14.34 19.45
C HIS A 497 -18.26 -14.90 20.21
N ASP A 498 -19.08 -14.01 20.77
CA ASP A 498 -20.30 -14.36 21.50
C ASP A 498 -21.51 -14.27 20.56
N PRO A 499 -22.25 -15.40 20.32
CA PRO A 499 -23.37 -15.39 19.40
C PRO A 499 -24.52 -14.46 19.82
N GLU A 500 -24.73 -14.23 21.14
CA GLU A 500 -25.78 -13.34 21.63
C GLU A 500 -25.41 -11.88 21.38
N ILE A 501 -24.15 -11.51 21.65
CA ILE A 501 -23.64 -10.15 21.35
C ILE A 501 -23.63 -9.92 19.84
N MET A 502 -23.27 -10.93 19.05
CA MET A 502 -23.28 -10.84 17.59
C MET A 502 -24.68 -10.54 17.06
N VAL A 503 -25.68 -11.33 17.47
CA VAL A 503 -27.08 -11.10 17.07
C VAL A 503 -27.53 -9.70 17.49
N LYS A 504 -27.26 -9.31 18.75
CA LYS A 504 -27.64 -7.99 19.26
C LYS A 504 -27.01 -6.84 18.48
N ALA A 505 -25.73 -6.97 18.13
CA ALA A 505 -25.04 -5.97 17.32
C ALA A 505 -25.67 -5.81 15.92
N PHE A 506 -26.08 -6.92 15.29
CA PHE A 506 -26.75 -6.91 14.00
C PHE A 506 -28.20 -6.40 14.08
N GLU A 507 -28.92 -6.66 15.18
CA GLU A 507 -30.25 -6.08 15.41
C GLU A 507 -30.24 -4.55 15.40
N MET A 508 -29.17 -3.91 15.86
CA MET A 508 -29.01 -2.46 15.82
C MET A 508 -29.08 -1.91 14.39
N VAL A 509 -28.62 -2.68 13.41
CA VAL A 509 -28.69 -2.35 11.97
C VAL A 509 -29.86 -3.08 11.27
N ARG A 510 -30.87 -3.49 12.03
CA ARG A 510 -32.13 -4.14 11.55
C ARG A 510 -31.92 -5.51 10.88
N LEU A 511 -30.85 -6.23 11.22
CA LEU A 511 -30.60 -7.60 10.80
C LEU A 511 -30.80 -8.53 12.00
N GLY A 512 -31.84 -9.38 11.95
CA GLY A 512 -32.15 -10.29 13.05
C GLY A 512 -31.29 -11.55 13.05
N GLU A 513 -31.53 -12.42 14.04
CA GLU A 513 -30.82 -13.69 14.20
C GLU A 513 -30.90 -14.58 12.95
N ASP A 514 -32.06 -14.62 12.27
CA ASP A 514 -32.22 -15.38 11.03
C ASP A 514 -31.35 -14.85 9.89
N ASP A 515 -31.16 -13.53 9.82
CA ASP A 515 -30.24 -12.90 8.85
C ASP A 515 -28.80 -13.26 9.14
N VAL A 516 -28.39 -13.23 10.41
CA VAL A 516 -27.03 -13.63 10.85
C VAL A 516 -26.78 -15.10 10.50
N LYS A 517 -27.73 -15.98 10.81
CA LYS A 517 -27.64 -17.41 10.48
C LYS A 517 -27.60 -17.66 8.97
N ALA A 518 -28.33 -16.90 8.18
CA ALA A 518 -28.34 -17.03 6.72
C ALA A 518 -27.04 -16.53 6.08
N LYS A 519 -26.52 -15.39 6.57
CA LYS A 519 -25.29 -14.76 6.02
C LYS A 519 -24.01 -15.44 6.51
N PHE A 520 -23.95 -15.88 7.78
CA PHE A 520 -22.75 -16.40 8.43
C PHE A 520 -22.98 -17.75 9.14
N PRO A 521 -23.56 -18.76 8.47
CA PRO A 521 -24.00 -19.98 9.13
C PRO A 521 -22.86 -20.72 9.83
N ALA A 522 -21.69 -20.79 9.22
CA ALA A 522 -20.53 -21.48 9.77
C ALA A 522 -20.00 -20.79 11.04
N MET A 523 -19.87 -19.47 11.03
CA MET A 523 -19.40 -18.71 12.19
C MET A 523 -20.39 -18.75 13.33
N TYR A 524 -21.66 -18.46 13.07
CA TYR A 524 -22.70 -18.50 14.09
C TYR A 524 -22.75 -19.86 14.79
N ASN A 525 -22.81 -20.95 14.00
CA ASN A 525 -22.81 -22.30 14.56
C ASN A 525 -21.54 -22.60 15.37
N ALA A 526 -20.37 -22.23 14.86
CA ALA A 526 -19.10 -22.45 15.55
C ALA A 526 -19.06 -21.73 16.90
N PHE A 527 -19.53 -20.50 16.96
CA PHE A 527 -19.57 -19.72 18.20
C PHE A 527 -20.53 -20.32 19.22
N CYS A 528 -21.64 -20.92 18.78
CA CYS A 528 -22.55 -21.65 19.66
C CYS A 528 -21.92 -22.90 20.29
N TYR A 529 -20.81 -23.44 19.76
CA TYR A 529 -20.04 -24.52 20.37
C TYR A 529 -18.94 -24.05 21.33
N GLY A 530 -18.86 -22.76 21.61
CA GLY A 530 -17.91 -22.16 22.56
C GLY A 530 -16.61 -21.71 21.90
N ALA A 531 -16.67 -20.56 21.22
CA ALA A 531 -15.48 -19.91 20.67
C ALA A 531 -14.67 -19.24 21.78
N PRO A 532 -13.33 -19.32 21.73
CA PRO A 532 -12.49 -18.52 22.64
C PRO A 532 -12.56 -17.03 22.30
N PRO A 533 -12.32 -16.11 23.24
CA PRO A 533 -11.94 -14.74 22.88
C PRO A 533 -10.76 -14.77 21.92
N HIS A 534 -10.80 -14.01 20.84
CA HIS A 534 -9.72 -13.99 19.85
C HIS A 534 -9.58 -12.62 19.19
N ALA A 535 -8.39 -12.33 18.72
CA ALA A 535 -8.03 -11.06 18.11
C ALA A 535 -6.99 -11.26 17.02
N GLY A 536 -7.01 -10.40 16.02
CA GLY A 536 -6.06 -10.50 14.92
C GLY A 536 -5.95 -9.24 14.11
N ILE A 537 -5.04 -9.27 13.14
CA ILE A 537 -4.70 -8.16 12.26
C ILE A 537 -4.16 -8.69 10.94
N ALA A 538 -4.19 -7.90 9.87
CA ALA A 538 -3.77 -8.33 8.55
C ALA A 538 -2.91 -7.27 7.83
N PRO A 539 -1.61 -7.12 8.18
CA PRO A 539 -0.71 -6.20 7.48
C PRO A 539 -0.58 -6.48 5.99
N GLY A 540 -0.78 -5.45 5.17
CA GLY A 540 -0.64 -5.53 3.71
C GLY A 540 0.81 -5.64 3.29
N VAL A 541 1.19 -6.78 2.68
CA VAL A 541 2.56 -7.03 2.21
C VAL A 541 2.98 -6.01 1.15
N ASP A 542 2.09 -5.73 0.20
CA ASP A 542 2.37 -4.80 -0.90
C ASP A 542 2.61 -3.37 -0.40
N ARG A 543 1.81 -2.91 0.56
CA ARG A 543 1.97 -1.59 1.20
C ARG A 543 3.27 -1.49 2.00
N MET A 544 3.63 -2.54 2.74
CA MET A 544 4.92 -2.58 3.46
C MET A 544 6.10 -2.47 2.50
N VAL A 545 6.10 -3.26 1.42
CA VAL A 545 7.19 -3.24 0.44
C VAL A 545 7.25 -1.90 -0.30
N MET A 546 6.11 -1.29 -0.63
CA MET A 546 6.02 0.05 -1.21
C MET A 546 6.71 1.10 -0.32
N LEU A 547 6.42 1.10 0.98
CA LEU A 547 7.08 2.01 1.93
C LEU A 547 8.59 1.75 2.05
N LEU A 548 9.00 0.48 2.13
CA LEU A 548 10.40 0.09 2.27
C LEU A 548 11.24 0.42 1.04
N SER A 549 10.65 0.33 -0.16
CA SER A 549 11.29 0.69 -1.44
C SER A 549 11.26 2.19 -1.74
N GLY A 550 10.41 2.96 -1.03
CA GLY A 550 10.18 4.38 -1.32
C GLY A 550 9.37 4.63 -2.59
N GLU A 551 8.63 3.64 -3.08
CA GLU A 551 7.77 3.77 -4.26
C GLU A 551 6.42 4.44 -3.91
N GLU A 552 5.86 5.16 -4.88
CA GLU A 552 4.56 5.85 -4.73
C GLU A 552 3.36 4.97 -5.12
N SER A 553 3.63 3.81 -5.73
CA SER A 553 2.60 2.88 -6.19
C SER A 553 2.97 1.43 -5.88
N ILE A 554 1.99 0.68 -5.35
CA ILE A 554 2.17 -0.76 -5.10
C ILE A 554 2.41 -1.56 -6.39
N ARG A 555 2.03 -1.07 -7.56
CA ARG A 555 2.29 -1.73 -8.85
C ARG A 555 3.78 -1.85 -9.16
N GLU A 556 4.62 -0.98 -8.59
CA GLU A 556 6.08 -1.07 -8.75
C GLU A 556 6.70 -2.23 -7.94
N VAL A 557 6.00 -2.74 -6.93
CA VAL A 557 6.48 -3.82 -6.05
C VAL A 557 5.79 -5.18 -6.32
N ILE A 558 4.92 -5.23 -7.33
CA ILE A 558 4.24 -6.46 -7.79
C ILE A 558 4.89 -6.90 -9.11
N ALA A 559 5.23 -8.20 -9.22
CA ALA A 559 5.91 -8.71 -10.41
C ALA A 559 5.09 -8.52 -11.70
N PHE A 560 3.81 -8.87 -11.67
CA PHE A 560 2.88 -8.77 -12.80
C PHE A 560 1.58 -8.10 -12.34
N PRO A 561 1.57 -6.75 -12.18
CA PRO A 561 0.39 -6.05 -11.71
C PRO A 561 -0.60 -5.82 -12.85
N MET A 562 -1.89 -5.72 -12.51
CA MET A 562 -2.90 -5.17 -13.41
C MET A 562 -2.70 -3.65 -13.60
N ASN A 563 -3.21 -3.12 -14.72
CA ASN A 563 -3.30 -1.67 -14.92
C ASN A 563 -4.43 -1.04 -14.07
N LYS A 564 -4.59 0.29 -14.15
CA LYS A 564 -5.63 1.02 -13.41
C LYS A 564 -7.07 0.60 -13.76
N SER A 565 -7.27 -0.02 -14.92
CA SER A 565 -8.57 -0.50 -15.41
C SER A 565 -8.80 -1.98 -15.12
N ALA A 566 -8.09 -2.55 -14.16
CA ALA A 566 -8.16 -3.97 -13.78
C ALA A 566 -7.88 -4.95 -14.95
N GLN A 567 -6.89 -4.63 -15.79
CA GLN A 567 -6.51 -5.46 -16.93
C GLN A 567 -5.05 -5.90 -16.81
N ASP A 568 -4.77 -7.17 -17.04
CA ASP A 568 -3.45 -7.67 -17.38
C ASP A 568 -3.25 -7.59 -18.89
N VAL A 569 -2.62 -6.52 -19.35
CA VAL A 569 -2.40 -6.24 -20.77
C VAL A 569 -1.35 -7.14 -21.42
N MET A 570 -0.56 -7.87 -20.64
CA MET A 570 0.43 -8.84 -21.14
C MET A 570 -0.24 -10.18 -21.44
N MET A 571 -1.15 -10.64 -20.56
CA MET A 571 -1.86 -11.92 -20.67
C MET A 571 -3.22 -11.77 -21.33
N ASP A 572 -3.62 -10.55 -21.74
CA ASP A 572 -4.94 -10.24 -22.30
C ASP A 572 -6.10 -10.70 -21.39
N ALA A 573 -5.99 -10.34 -20.09
CA ALA A 573 -7.03 -10.63 -19.11
C ALA A 573 -7.68 -9.32 -18.61
N PRO A 574 -9.05 -9.29 -18.46
CA PRO A 574 -10.01 -10.33 -18.80
C PRO A 574 -10.18 -10.52 -20.29
N SER A 575 -10.41 -11.75 -20.73
CA SER A 575 -10.60 -12.11 -22.13
C SER A 575 -11.95 -12.77 -22.39
N LYS A 576 -12.38 -12.76 -23.67
CA LYS A 576 -13.61 -13.43 -24.06
C LYS A 576 -13.48 -14.95 -23.91
N VAL A 577 -14.53 -15.56 -23.41
CA VAL A 577 -14.68 -17.02 -23.35
C VAL A 577 -15.52 -17.52 -24.54
N THR A 578 -15.40 -18.78 -24.88
CA THR A 578 -16.15 -19.39 -25.98
C THR A 578 -17.60 -19.69 -25.57
N GLU A 579 -18.52 -19.72 -26.54
CA GLU A 579 -19.91 -20.13 -26.32
C GLU A 579 -20.03 -21.55 -25.70
N ALA A 580 -19.11 -22.44 -26.06
CA ALA A 580 -19.06 -23.78 -25.50
C ALA A 580 -18.78 -23.73 -23.97
N GLN A 581 -17.86 -22.86 -23.53
CA GLN A 581 -17.56 -22.66 -22.10
C GLN A 581 -18.75 -22.03 -21.38
N LEU A 582 -19.40 -21.00 -21.95
CA LEU A 582 -20.60 -20.41 -21.38
C LEU A 582 -21.73 -21.44 -21.20
N LYS A 583 -21.97 -22.25 -22.24
CA LYS A 583 -22.96 -23.32 -22.19
C LYS A 583 -22.62 -24.39 -21.15
N GLU A 584 -21.35 -24.77 -21.01
CA GLU A 584 -20.90 -25.73 -19.99
C GLU A 584 -21.11 -25.19 -18.58
N LEU A 585 -20.99 -23.87 -18.39
CA LEU A 585 -21.19 -23.17 -17.12
C LEU A 585 -22.67 -22.80 -16.86
N HIS A 586 -23.57 -23.06 -17.82
CA HIS A 586 -24.99 -22.68 -17.76
C HIS A 586 -25.22 -21.18 -17.54
N ILE A 587 -24.39 -20.31 -18.16
CA ILE A 587 -24.48 -18.85 -18.09
C ILE A 587 -24.58 -18.26 -19.50
N ALA A 588 -25.06 -17.03 -19.60
CA ALA A 588 -25.11 -16.26 -20.83
C ALA A 588 -24.61 -14.83 -20.56
N VAL A 589 -23.97 -14.23 -21.57
CA VAL A 589 -23.66 -12.80 -21.55
C VAL A 589 -24.88 -12.05 -22.07
N THR A 590 -25.39 -11.12 -21.27
CA THR A 590 -26.44 -10.19 -21.70
C THR A 590 -25.78 -8.93 -22.26
N GLU A 591 -26.32 -8.38 -23.37
CA GLU A 591 -25.89 -7.06 -23.85
C GLU A 591 -26.37 -6.00 -22.86
N GLU A 592 -25.53 -5.01 -22.58
CA GLU A 592 -25.96 -3.81 -21.87
C GLU A 592 -26.96 -3.06 -22.75
N GLU A 593 -28.13 -2.68 -22.20
CA GLU A 593 -29.13 -1.86 -22.87
C GLU A 593 -28.68 -0.40 -23.01
#